data_7b44a024d892de79d1efbb2a56262623
#
_entry.id   7b44a024d892de79d1efbb2a56262623
#
_cell.length_a   1.000
_cell.length_b   1.000
_cell.length_c   1.000
_cell.angle_alpha   90.00
_cell.angle_beta   90.00
_cell.angle_gamma   90.00
#
_symmetry.space_group_name_H-M   'P 1'
#
loop_
_entity.id
_entity.type
_entity.pdbx_description
1 polymer ?
#
loop_
_entity_poly.entity_id
_entity_poly.type
_entity_poly.pdbx_seq_one_letter_code
_entity_poly.pdbx_strand_id
1 'polypeptide(L)'
;MRKLTDYKGVMAFDFDATLATYSRPWRKYLLGEPIKEIIYVLRHYYVSGYYILIFTGRKKNKLLREWLEMNGVPYHSINTNPIHHKDTSKFKPYFQVLIDDKAINPTNLKSGKSKSTRKLIKEINQVINRGN
;
A
#
# COMPACT_ATOMS: atom_id res chain seq x y z
N MET A 1 -22.70 -5.08 -10.32
CA MET A 1 -21.68 -4.88 -9.27
C MET A 1 -20.43 -5.68 -9.61
N ARG A 2 -19.27 -5.06 -9.56
CA ARG A 2 -18.01 -5.75 -9.85
C ARG A 2 -17.64 -6.72 -8.74
N LYS A 3 -17.05 -7.85 -9.14
CA LYS A 3 -16.66 -8.93 -8.23
C LYS A 3 -15.15 -9.09 -8.25
N LEU A 4 -14.61 -9.81 -7.25
CA LEU A 4 -13.18 -10.12 -7.20
C LEU A 4 -12.68 -10.76 -8.50
N THR A 5 -13.49 -11.61 -9.12
CA THR A 5 -13.16 -12.30 -10.39
C THR A 5 -13.03 -11.37 -11.59
N ASP A 6 -13.52 -10.12 -11.49
CA ASP A 6 -13.39 -9.12 -12.56
C ASP A 6 -11.97 -8.54 -12.62
N TYR A 7 -11.13 -8.86 -11.63
CA TYR A 7 -9.76 -8.38 -11.53
C TYR A 7 -8.79 -9.55 -11.43
N LYS A 8 -7.55 -9.32 -11.84
CA LYS A 8 -6.48 -10.34 -11.71
C LYS A 8 -6.09 -10.57 -10.27
N GLY A 9 -6.31 -9.59 -9.41
CA GLY A 9 -6.00 -9.64 -8.00
C GLY A 9 -6.15 -8.26 -7.38
N VAL A 10 -5.77 -8.16 -6.12
CA VAL A 10 -5.82 -6.90 -5.36
C VAL A 10 -4.40 -6.54 -4.91
N MET A 11 -3.97 -5.32 -5.23
CA MET A 11 -2.69 -4.78 -4.78
C MET A 11 -2.94 -3.55 -3.93
N ALA A 12 -2.35 -3.53 -2.76
CA ALA A 12 -2.43 -2.40 -1.85
C ALA A 12 -1.12 -1.60 -1.89
N PHE A 13 -1.25 -0.28 -1.89
CA PHE A 13 -0.11 0.63 -1.84
C PHE A 13 -0.28 1.56 -0.64
N ASP A 14 0.74 1.61 0.21
CA ASP A 14 0.82 2.62 1.25
C ASP A 14 0.99 4.00 0.62
N PHE A 15 0.66 5.06 1.36
CA PHE A 15 0.75 6.42 0.85
C PHE A 15 2.04 7.11 1.29
N ASP A 16 2.19 7.39 2.59
CA ASP A 16 3.36 8.11 3.09
C ASP A 16 4.63 7.26 2.97
N ALA A 17 5.69 7.83 2.44
CA ALA A 17 6.97 7.17 2.17
C ALA A 17 6.91 6.03 1.16
N THR A 18 5.81 5.94 0.39
CA THR A 18 5.65 4.96 -0.69
C THR A 18 5.21 5.65 -1.97
N LEU A 19 4.00 6.21 -2.01
CA LEU A 19 3.52 7.02 -3.15
C LEU A 19 3.96 8.48 -3.05
N ALA A 20 4.04 8.99 -1.82
CA ALA A 20 4.46 10.36 -1.53
C ALA A 20 5.64 10.35 -0.58
N THR A 21 6.53 11.34 -0.70
CA THR A 21 7.62 11.49 0.27
C THR A 21 7.06 11.75 1.66
N TYR A 22 7.77 11.26 2.68
CA TYR A 22 7.35 11.45 4.07
C TYR A 22 7.77 12.83 4.55
N SER A 23 6.80 13.61 5.04
CA SER A 23 7.08 14.91 5.66
C SER A 23 7.28 14.75 7.16
N ARG A 24 8.32 15.39 7.71
CA ARG A 24 8.59 15.39 9.13
C ARG A 24 8.50 16.81 9.69
N PRO A 25 7.73 17.05 10.75
CA PRO A 25 6.80 16.09 11.37
C PRO A 25 5.60 15.79 10.48
N TRP A 26 5.01 14.62 10.67
CA TRP A 26 3.82 14.23 9.93
C TRP A 26 2.67 15.21 10.22
N ARG A 27 1.99 15.66 9.17
CA ARG A 27 0.90 16.60 9.30
C ARG A 27 -0.29 16.18 8.45
N LYS A 28 -1.49 16.35 9.01
CA LYS A 28 -2.75 15.96 8.38
C LYS A 28 -2.96 16.63 7.01
N TYR A 29 -2.60 17.91 6.90
CA TYR A 29 -2.85 18.70 5.69
C TYR A 29 -1.61 18.91 4.84
N LEU A 30 -0.51 18.28 5.19
CA LEU A 30 0.72 18.36 4.42
C LEU A 30 1.02 17.02 3.80
N LEU A 31 0.82 16.92 2.49
CA LEU A 31 1.15 15.73 1.72
C LEU A 31 2.48 15.96 1.03
N GLY A 32 3.30 14.90 0.94
CA GLY A 32 4.63 14.99 0.33
C GLY A 32 4.59 15.06 -1.18
N GLU A 33 5.78 15.06 -1.78
CA GLU A 33 5.94 15.04 -3.22
C GLU A 33 5.72 13.63 -3.76
N PRO A 34 5.24 13.49 -5.01
CA PRO A 34 5.03 12.17 -5.60
C PRO A 34 6.35 11.42 -5.82
N ILE A 35 6.35 10.14 -5.48
CA ILE A 35 7.46 9.23 -5.80
C ILE A 35 7.13 8.57 -7.12
N LYS A 36 7.67 9.12 -8.20
CA LYS A 36 7.27 8.78 -9.57
C LYS A 36 7.47 7.32 -9.91
N GLU A 37 8.54 6.69 -9.42
CA GLU A 37 8.84 5.28 -9.68
C GLU A 37 7.75 4.37 -9.14
N ILE A 38 7.25 4.66 -7.96
CA ILE A 38 6.20 3.85 -7.35
C ILE A 38 4.86 4.08 -8.03
N ILE A 39 4.58 5.34 -8.37
CA ILE A 39 3.35 5.68 -9.12
C ILE A 39 3.35 4.96 -10.48
N TYR A 40 4.51 4.90 -11.14
CA TYR A 40 4.64 4.19 -12.41
C TYR A 40 4.32 2.70 -12.24
N VAL A 41 4.85 2.06 -11.20
CA VAL A 41 4.57 0.65 -10.89
C VAL A 41 3.07 0.45 -10.63
N LEU A 42 2.47 1.34 -9.86
CA LEU A 42 1.02 1.27 -9.57
C LEU A 42 0.21 1.34 -10.86
N ARG A 43 0.53 2.27 -11.75
CA ARG A 43 -0.16 2.40 -13.04
C ARG A 43 -0.03 1.15 -13.88
N HIS A 44 1.14 0.52 -13.88
CA HIS A 44 1.38 -0.72 -14.61
C HIS A 44 0.38 -1.79 -14.18
N TYR A 45 0.20 -1.98 -12.88
CA TYR A 45 -0.72 -3.01 -12.37
C TYR A 45 -2.19 -2.61 -12.54
N TYR A 46 -2.50 -1.32 -12.44
CA TYR A 46 -3.85 -0.84 -12.73
C TYR A 46 -4.25 -1.17 -14.17
N VAL A 47 -3.38 -0.84 -15.13
CA VAL A 47 -3.64 -1.13 -16.56
C VAL A 47 -3.68 -2.62 -16.82
N SER A 48 -2.91 -3.41 -16.09
CA SER A 48 -2.87 -4.87 -16.23
C SER A 48 -4.11 -5.57 -15.67
N GLY A 49 -5.03 -4.86 -15.05
CA GLY A 49 -6.28 -5.43 -14.59
C GLY A 49 -6.35 -5.77 -13.11
N TYR A 50 -5.46 -5.21 -12.30
CA TYR A 50 -5.49 -5.38 -10.84
C TYR A 50 -6.37 -4.32 -10.18
N TYR A 51 -7.04 -4.72 -9.10
CA TYR A 51 -7.74 -3.79 -8.22
C TYR A 51 -6.70 -3.09 -7.35
N ILE A 52 -6.70 -1.75 -7.37
CA ILE A 52 -5.73 -0.95 -6.64
C ILE A 52 -6.39 -0.36 -5.39
N LEU A 53 -5.84 -0.71 -4.24
CA LEU A 53 -6.27 -0.25 -2.93
C LEU A 53 -5.19 0.64 -2.35
N ILE A 54 -5.54 1.88 -2.01
CA ILE A 54 -4.64 2.75 -1.25
C ILE A 54 -4.85 2.43 0.22
N PHE A 55 -3.81 1.91 0.88
CA PHE A 55 -3.87 1.46 2.26
C PHE A 55 -3.04 2.40 3.13
N THR A 56 -3.70 3.30 3.86
CA THR A 56 -3.04 4.39 4.56
C THR A 56 -3.63 4.63 5.94
N GLY A 57 -2.79 5.10 6.87
CA GLY A 57 -3.26 5.57 8.16
C GLY A 57 -3.96 6.92 8.10
N ARG A 58 -3.85 7.62 6.96
CA ARG A 58 -4.56 8.87 6.79
C ARG A 58 -6.05 8.63 6.62
N LYS A 59 -6.86 9.55 7.14
CA LYS A 59 -8.30 9.50 6.89
C LYS A 59 -8.58 9.79 5.41
N LYS A 60 -9.53 9.08 4.85
CA LYS A 60 -10.04 9.34 3.51
C LYS A 60 -10.68 10.72 3.50
N ASN A 61 -10.08 11.67 2.79
CA ASN A 61 -10.58 13.03 2.71
C ASN A 61 -10.35 13.62 1.32
N LYS A 62 -10.91 14.83 1.12
CA LYS A 62 -10.82 15.50 -0.16
C LYS A 62 -9.38 15.81 -0.56
N LEU A 63 -8.54 16.22 0.38
CA LEU A 63 -7.15 16.58 0.12
C LEU A 63 -6.37 15.38 -0.41
N LEU A 64 -6.51 14.22 0.22
CA LEU A 64 -5.85 12.99 -0.24
C LEU A 64 -6.33 12.59 -1.64
N ARG A 65 -7.63 12.63 -1.87
CA ARG A 65 -8.20 12.29 -3.19
C ARG A 65 -7.70 13.23 -4.28
N GLU A 66 -7.65 14.54 -4.00
CA GLU A 66 -7.12 15.52 -4.94
C GLU A 66 -5.66 15.28 -5.25
N TRP A 67 -4.85 14.95 -4.23
CA TRP A 67 -3.45 14.64 -4.44
C TRP A 67 -3.27 13.45 -5.39
N LEU A 68 -4.02 12.37 -5.14
CA LEU A 68 -3.97 11.18 -5.98
C LEU A 68 -4.36 11.50 -7.42
N GLU A 69 -5.44 12.26 -7.60
CA GLU A 69 -5.92 12.65 -8.91
C GLU A 69 -4.92 13.55 -9.65
N MET A 70 -4.42 14.59 -8.97
CA MET A 70 -3.48 15.55 -9.54
C MET A 70 -2.16 14.90 -9.97
N ASN A 71 -1.73 13.86 -9.27
CA ASN A 71 -0.49 13.16 -9.58
C ASN A 71 -0.70 11.93 -10.46
N GLY A 72 -1.89 11.79 -11.01
CA GLY A 72 -2.19 10.72 -11.97
C GLY A 72 -2.12 9.32 -11.37
N VAL A 73 -2.53 9.16 -10.12
CA VAL A 73 -2.56 7.87 -9.44
C VAL A 73 -3.95 7.25 -9.60
N PRO A 74 -4.12 6.27 -10.48
CA PRO A 74 -5.40 5.59 -10.60
C PRO A 74 -5.57 4.62 -9.41
N TYR A 75 -6.76 4.59 -8.85
CA TYR A 75 -7.06 3.68 -7.75
C TYR A 75 -8.56 3.37 -7.72
N HIS A 76 -8.92 2.30 -7.01
CA HIS A 76 -10.32 1.87 -6.89
C HIS A 76 -10.92 2.25 -5.55
N SER A 77 -10.14 2.15 -4.47
CA SER A 77 -10.63 2.49 -3.13
C SER A 77 -9.50 2.92 -2.20
N ILE A 78 -9.88 3.55 -1.09
CA ILE A 78 -8.96 3.93 0.00
C ILE A 78 -9.43 3.18 1.24
N ASN A 79 -8.54 2.36 1.80
CA ASN A 79 -8.74 1.62 3.06
C ASN A 79 -9.92 0.63 3.09
N THR A 80 -10.63 0.47 1.99
CA THR A 80 -11.76 -0.48 1.91
C THR A 80 -11.64 -1.34 0.66
N ASN A 81 -12.06 -2.59 0.75
CA ASN A 81 -12.13 -3.47 -0.39
C ASN A 81 -13.55 -4.05 -0.51
N PRO A 82 -14.44 -3.36 -1.25
CA PRO A 82 -15.84 -3.80 -1.37
C PRO A 82 -16.02 -5.08 -2.19
N ILE A 83 -14.98 -5.52 -2.88
CA ILE A 83 -15.03 -6.74 -3.70
C ILE A 83 -14.43 -7.96 -3.00
N HIS A 84 -14.10 -7.84 -1.70
CA HIS A 84 -13.52 -8.96 -0.94
C HIS A 84 -14.50 -10.13 -0.77
N HIS A 85 -13.97 -11.30 -0.49
CA HIS A 85 -14.78 -12.46 -0.20
C HIS A 85 -15.61 -12.23 1.07
N LYS A 86 -16.86 -12.74 1.09
CA LYS A 86 -17.80 -12.53 2.20
C LYS A 86 -17.28 -12.97 3.55
N ASP A 87 -16.34 -13.93 3.57
CA ASP A 87 -15.77 -14.47 4.79
C ASP A 87 -14.55 -13.70 5.30
N THR A 88 -14.14 -12.64 4.61
CA THR A 88 -13.03 -11.80 5.04
C THR A 88 -13.52 -10.60 5.86
N SER A 89 -12.66 -10.11 6.75
CA SER A 89 -12.99 -9.02 7.66
C SER A 89 -13.07 -7.68 6.92
N LYS A 90 -14.04 -6.84 7.31
CA LYS A 90 -14.13 -5.45 6.85
C LYS A 90 -12.99 -4.59 7.37
N PHE A 91 -12.46 -4.93 8.56
CA PHE A 91 -11.46 -4.10 9.24
C PHE A 91 -10.06 -4.31 8.70
N LYS A 92 -9.80 -5.47 8.08
CA LYS A 92 -8.55 -5.73 7.39
C LYS A 92 -8.90 -6.06 5.94
N PRO A 93 -8.81 -5.08 5.03
CA PRO A 93 -9.16 -5.31 3.63
C PRO A 93 -8.24 -6.36 3.01
N TYR A 94 -8.81 -7.23 2.18
CA TYR A 94 -8.06 -8.26 1.49
C TYR A 94 -7.19 -7.66 0.40
N PHE A 95 -5.95 -8.09 0.35
CA PHE A 95 -5.03 -7.84 -0.75
C PHE A 95 -4.02 -8.98 -0.85
N GLN A 96 -3.49 -9.21 -2.04
CA GLN A 96 -2.48 -10.23 -2.29
C GLN A 96 -1.07 -9.68 -2.12
N VAL A 97 -0.86 -8.40 -2.44
CA VAL A 97 0.44 -7.75 -2.35
C VAL A 97 0.26 -6.39 -1.69
N LEU A 98 1.14 -6.08 -0.76
CA LEU A 98 1.22 -4.76 -0.13
C LEU A 98 2.57 -4.13 -0.45
N ILE A 99 2.55 -2.95 -1.05
CA ILE A 99 3.73 -2.12 -1.27
C ILE A 99 3.76 -1.08 -0.16
N ASP A 100 4.73 -1.20 0.75
CA ASP A 100 4.78 -0.44 1.99
C ASP A 100 6.22 -0.26 2.44
N ASP A 101 6.52 0.87 3.05
CA ASP A 101 7.85 1.22 3.52
C ASP A 101 8.22 0.61 4.89
N LYS A 102 7.23 0.15 5.65
CA LYS A 102 7.41 -0.31 7.04
C LYS A 102 7.16 -1.80 7.26
N ALA A 103 6.64 -2.48 6.26
CA ALA A 103 6.29 -3.89 6.40
C ALA A 103 7.53 -4.78 6.38
N ILE A 104 7.49 -5.82 7.20
CA ILE A 104 8.50 -6.87 7.23
C ILE A 104 7.84 -8.16 6.74
N ASN A 105 8.45 -8.80 5.75
CA ASN A 105 8.00 -10.12 5.33
C ASN A 105 8.71 -11.17 6.18
N PRO A 106 7.98 -11.96 6.98
CA PRO A 106 8.60 -12.95 7.86
C PRO A 106 9.14 -14.16 7.14
N THR A 107 8.83 -14.31 5.85
CA THR A 107 9.25 -15.47 5.07
C THR A 107 10.15 -15.05 3.90
N ASN A 108 10.94 -16.01 3.41
CA ASN A 108 11.71 -15.83 2.19
C ASN A 108 10.79 -15.99 0.99
N LEU A 109 10.86 -15.07 0.05
CA LEU A 109 9.96 -15.05 -1.11
C LEU A 109 10.08 -16.31 -1.98
N LYS A 110 11.30 -16.82 -2.19
CA LYS A 110 11.51 -18.01 -3.02
C LYS A 110 11.03 -19.30 -2.36
N SER A 111 11.42 -19.50 -1.10
CA SER A 111 11.18 -20.78 -0.42
C SER A 111 9.87 -20.84 0.35
N GLY A 112 9.32 -19.69 0.70
CA GLY A 112 8.17 -19.60 1.60
C GLY A 112 8.50 -19.97 3.04
N LYS A 113 9.75 -20.30 3.35
CA LYS A 113 10.19 -20.66 4.70
C LYS A 113 10.47 -19.42 5.53
N SER A 114 10.24 -19.53 6.84
CA SER A 114 10.49 -18.44 7.79
C SER A 114 11.95 -17.97 7.72
N LYS A 115 12.14 -16.66 7.77
CA LYS A 115 13.46 -16.08 7.97
C LYS A 115 13.94 -16.41 9.39
N SER A 116 15.27 -16.46 9.59
CA SER A 116 15.83 -16.68 10.92
C SER A 116 15.45 -15.54 11.87
N THR A 117 15.40 -15.83 13.17
CA THR A 117 15.14 -14.82 14.20
C THR A 117 16.13 -13.67 14.11
N ARG A 118 17.42 -13.97 13.92
CA ARG A 118 18.47 -12.95 13.77
C ARG A 118 18.18 -12.01 12.59
N LYS A 119 17.83 -12.59 11.44
CA LYS A 119 17.54 -11.81 10.23
C LYS A 119 16.32 -10.92 10.43
N LEU A 120 15.25 -11.44 11.03
CA LEU A 120 14.02 -10.68 11.31
C LEU A 120 14.29 -9.51 12.25
N ILE A 121 15.03 -9.73 13.33
CA ILE A 121 15.36 -8.67 14.29
C ILE A 121 16.19 -7.59 13.59
N LYS A 122 17.15 -7.98 12.75
CA LYS A 122 17.96 -7.03 11.99
C LYS A 122 17.09 -6.16 11.07
N GLU A 123 16.19 -6.78 10.31
CA GLU A 123 15.29 -6.05 9.40
C GLU A 123 14.36 -5.11 10.17
N ILE A 124 13.79 -5.56 11.30
CA ILE A 124 12.93 -4.74 12.15
C ILE A 124 13.69 -3.52 12.66
N ASN A 125 14.93 -3.71 13.14
CA ASN A 125 15.76 -2.61 13.62
C ASN A 125 16.08 -1.61 12.51
N GLN A 126 16.29 -2.09 11.29
CA GLN A 126 16.52 -1.20 10.15
C GLN A 126 15.31 -0.32 9.87
N VAL A 127 14.10 -0.87 9.96
CA VAL A 127 12.87 -0.08 9.78
C VAL A 127 12.72 0.93 10.91
N ILE A 128 12.92 0.52 12.16
CA ILE A 128 12.85 1.40 13.34
C ILE A 128 13.82 2.56 13.19
N ASN A 129 15.07 2.26 12.85
CA ASN A 129 16.13 3.29 12.77
C ASN A 129 15.90 4.25 11.59
N ARG A 130 15.38 3.75 10.48
CA ARG A 130 15.04 4.59 9.34
C ARG A 130 13.88 5.53 9.64
N GLY A 131 12.93 5.09 10.47
CA GLY A 131 11.76 5.88 10.85
C GLY A 131 12.07 7.05 11.76
N ASN A 132 13.27 7.07 12.33
CA ASN A 132 13.74 8.14 13.18
C ASN A 132 14.55 9.14 12.33
#